data_9db4120d7ff3a5c867976f11f6aa8789
#
_entry.id   9db4120d7ff3a5c867976f11f6aa8789
#
_cell.length_a   1.000
_cell.length_b   1.000
_cell.length_c   1.000
_cell.angle_alpha   90.00
_cell.angle_beta   90.00
_cell.angle_gamma   90.00
#
_symmetry.space_group_name_H-M   'P 1'
#
loop_
_entity.id
_entity.type
_entity.pdbx_description
1 polymer ?
#
loop_
_entity_poly.entity_id
_entity_poly.type
_entity_poly.pdbx_seq_one_letter_code
_entity_poly.pdbx_strand_id
1 'polypeptide(L)'
;MVETTDVVVVGAGLAGLVAACEAADAGRRVIVVDQESRANLGGQAFWSLGGLFLVDSPEQRRLRVRDGFDLAWQDWLGTAGFDRDEDHWPMRWARAYVEFAAGEKRAWLRAMGHRIFPVVGWAERGGSSASGHGNSVPRFHVTWGTGPGLVEIFERRAIEHEASGRLTFRFRHRVDRLLVEAGRVT
;
A
#
# COMPACT_ATOMS: atom_id res chain seq x y z
N MET A 1 11.13 3.17 30.93
CA MET A 1 12.12 2.22 30.35
C MET A 1 12.28 2.56 28.89
N VAL A 2 13.51 2.60 28.39
CA VAL A 2 13.80 2.75 26.95
C VAL A 2 13.63 1.37 26.32
N GLU A 3 12.80 1.28 25.29
CA GLU A 3 12.65 0.07 24.49
C GLU A 3 13.53 0.19 23.25
N THR A 4 14.16 -0.91 22.85
CA THR A 4 14.99 -0.97 21.64
C THR A 4 14.47 -2.04 20.68
N THR A 5 14.47 -1.74 19.41
CA THR A 5 14.03 -2.65 18.36
C THR A 5 14.84 -2.43 17.08
N ASP A 6 14.70 -3.32 16.11
CA ASP A 6 15.37 -3.17 14.82
C ASP A 6 14.66 -2.15 13.92
N VAL A 7 13.32 -2.11 14.00
CA VAL A 7 12.48 -1.25 13.16
C VAL A 7 11.36 -0.64 14.00
N VAL A 8 11.16 0.67 13.88
CA VAL A 8 9.98 1.37 14.39
C VAL A 8 9.11 1.79 13.20
N VAL A 9 7.84 1.40 13.24
CA VAL A 9 6.84 1.82 12.26
C VAL A 9 5.89 2.80 12.93
N VAL A 10 5.77 4.00 12.38
CA VAL A 10 4.86 5.03 12.88
C VAL A 10 3.58 5.02 12.06
N GLY A 11 2.49 4.63 12.69
CA GLY A 11 1.17 4.47 12.11
C GLY A 11 0.84 3.03 11.74
N ALA A 12 -0.30 2.53 12.24
CA ALA A 12 -0.85 1.21 11.96
C ALA A 12 -1.93 1.21 10.86
N GLY A 13 -1.85 2.17 9.94
CA GLY A 13 -2.61 2.13 8.69
C GLY A 13 -2.09 1.03 7.77
N LEU A 14 -2.74 0.83 6.60
CA LEU A 14 -2.39 -0.25 5.67
C LEU A 14 -0.89 -0.27 5.33
N ALA A 15 -0.30 0.87 5.01
CA ALA A 15 1.13 0.95 4.67
C ALA A 15 2.03 0.54 5.84
N GLY A 16 1.70 0.98 7.06
CA GLY A 16 2.44 0.59 8.27
C GLY A 16 2.31 -0.90 8.58
N LEU A 17 1.11 -1.47 8.45
CA LEU A 17 0.90 -2.91 8.63
C LEU A 17 1.71 -3.73 7.63
N VAL A 18 1.72 -3.32 6.34
CA VAL A 18 2.55 -3.97 5.32
C VAL A 18 4.03 -3.90 5.69
N ALA A 19 4.54 -2.71 5.98
CA ALA A 19 5.95 -2.53 6.34
C ALA A 19 6.35 -3.33 7.58
N ALA A 20 5.48 -3.36 8.60
CA ALA A 20 5.71 -4.11 9.82
C ALA A 20 5.74 -5.62 9.58
N CYS A 21 4.82 -6.15 8.79
CA CYS A 21 4.77 -7.57 8.43
C CYS A 21 6.00 -7.97 7.63
N GLU A 22 6.37 -7.23 6.59
CA GLU A 22 7.54 -7.53 5.76
C GLU A 22 8.85 -7.47 6.57
N ALA A 23 8.99 -6.51 7.49
CA ALA A 23 10.15 -6.44 8.38
C ALA A 23 10.20 -7.64 9.34
N ALA A 24 9.06 -8.02 9.92
CA ALA A 24 8.96 -9.16 10.83
C ALA A 24 9.21 -10.50 10.12
N ASP A 25 8.72 -10.68 8.88
CA ASP A 25 9.01 -11.85 8.05
C ASP A 25 10.51 -11.95 7.69
N ALA A 26 11.17 -10.80 7.53
CA ALA A 26 12.63 -10.72 7.37
C ALA A 26 13.40 -10.95 8.69
N GLY A 27 12.72 -11.38 9.75
CA GLY A 27 13.33 -11.72 11.04
C GLY A 27 13.66 -10.54 11.93
N ARG A 28 13.16 -9.34 11.63
CA ARG A 28 13.39 -8.14 12.43
C ARG A 28 12.39 -8.04 13.57
N ARG A 29 12.82 -7.48 14.71
CA ARG A 29 11.92 -7.07 15.78
C ARG A 29 11.34 -5.71 15.42
N VAL A 30 10.02 -5.60 15.52
CA VAL A 30 9.28 -4.42 15.08
C VAL A 30 8.44 -3.85 16.22
N ILE A 31 8.48 -2.55 16.40
CA ILE A 31 7.51 -1.80 17.22
C ILE A 31 6.66 -0.95 16.29
N VAL A 32 5.36 -1.15 16.35
CA VAL A 32 4.38 -0.30 15.64
C VAL A 32 3.78 0.67 16.65
N VAL A 33 3.93 1.95 16.40
CA VAL A 33 3.39 3.03 17.26
C VAL A 33 2.22 3.68 16.55
N ASP A 34 1.07 3.74 17.20
CA ASP A 34 -0.11 4.40 16.64
C ASP A 34 -0.84 5.24 17.69
N GLN A 35 -1.30 6.42 17.28
CA GLN A 35 -2.07 7.31 18.14
C GLN A 35 -3.47 6.79 18.43
N GLU A 36 -4.00 5.94 17.55
CA GLU A 36 -5.32 5.36 17.68
C GLU A 36 -5.33 4.08 18.54
N SER A 37 -6.50 3.51 18.75
CA SER A 37 -6.66 2.23 19.45
C SER A 37 -6.49 1.05 18.49
N ARG A 38 -6.34 -0.14 19.05
CA ARG A 38 -6.30 -1.40 18.29
C ARG A 38 -7.52 -1.57 17.36
N ALA A 39 -8.69 -1.08 17.74
CA ALA A 39 -9.91 -1.15 16.93
C ALA A 39 -9.82 -0.37 15.61
N ASN A 40 -8.80 0.49 15.45
CA ASN A 40 -8.60 1.32 14.27
C ASN A 40 -7.45 0.81 13.38
N LEU A 41 -7.01 -0.45 13.55
CA LEU A 41 -6.02 -1.07 12.66
C LEU A 41 -6.47 -0.95 11.20
N GLY A 42 -5.51 -0.68 10.32
CA GLY A 42 -5.75 -0.42 8.91
C GLY A 42 -6.07 1.04 8.56
N GLY A 43 -6.40 1.87 9.57
CA GLY A 43 -6.63 3.30 9.40
C GLY A 43 -7.66 3.62 8.31
N GLN A 44 -7.38 4.59 7.46
CA GLN A 44 -8.30 5.02 6.39
C GLN A 44 -8.59 3.94 5.35
N ALA A 45 -7.69 2.97 5.18
CA ALA A 45 -7.91 1.87 4.23
C ALA A 45 -9.11 1.00 4.62
N PHE A 46 -9.41 0.87 5.90
CA PHE A 46 -10.60 0.16 6.41
C PHE A 46 -11.91 0.75 5.87
N TRP A 47 -12.00 2.07 5.76
CA TRP A 47 -13.18 2.79 5.29
C TRP A 47 -13.26 2.95 3.77
N SER A 48 -12.25 2.45 3.06
CA SER A 48 -12.16 2.57 1.62
C SER A 48 -13.02 1.54 0.88
N LEU A 49 -13.22 1.77 -0.42
CA LEU A 49 -13.81 0.77 -1.32
C LEU A 49 -12.87 -0.45 -1.55
N GLY A 50 -11.64 -0.40 -1.04
CA GLY A 50 -10.65 -1.46 -1.24
C GLY A 50 -10.18 -1.57 -2.67
N GLY A 51 -10.10 -0.45 -3.38
CA GLY A 51 -9.67 -0.41 -4.76
C GLY A 51 -8.17 -0.56 -4.91
N LEU A 52 -7.75 -1.43 -5.81
CA LEU A 52 -6.35 -1.69 -6.12
C LEU A 52 -6.06 -1.40 -7.60
N PHE A 53 -4.98 -0.69 -7.83
CA PHE A 53 -4.44 -0.49 -9.16
C PHE A 53 -3.64 -1.74 -9.56
N LEU A 54 -4.09 -2.44 -10.60
CA LEU A 54 -3.40 -3.57 -11.20
C LEU A 54 -3.37 -3.40 -12.72
N VAL A 55 -2.30 -3.87 -13.34
CA VAL A 55 -2.05 -3.73 -14.77
C VAL A 55 -1.97 -5.11 -15.41
N ASP A 56 -2.61 -5.29 -16.57
CA ASP A 56 -2.65 -6.54 -17.31
C ASP A 56 -3.06 -7.76 -16.47
N SER A 57 -4.02 -7.56 -15.60
CA SER A 57 -4.52 -8.60 -14.69
C SER A 57 -5.33 -9.67 -15.43
N PRO A 58 -5.44 -10.89 -14.89
CA PRO A 58 -6.36 -11.89 -15.40
C PRO A 58 -7.81 -11.42 -15.44
N GLU A 59 -8.22 -10.54 -14.54
CA GLU A 59 -9.54 -9.92 -14.51
C GLU A 59 -9.74 -9.00 -15.72
N GLN A 60 -8.76 -8.15 -16.03
CA GLN A 60 -8.77 -7.31 -17.24
C GLN A 60 -8.81 -8.16 -18.52
N ARG A 61 -7.94 -9.16 -18.62
CA ARG A 61 -7.90 -10.06 -19.81
C ARG A 61 -9.24 -10.79 -20.04
N ARG A 62 -9.91 -11.23 -18.97
CA ARG A 62 -11.23 -11.87 -19.04
C ARG A 62 -12.29 -10.92 -19.58
N LEU A 63 -12.19 -9.64 -19.26
CA LEU A 63 -13.05 -8.56 -19.75
C LEU A 63 -12.61 -8.02 -21.11
N ARG A 64 -11.59 -8.64 -21.74
CA ARG A 64 -10.99 -8.19 -23.02
C ARG A 64 -10.38 -6.79 -22.97
N VAL A 65 -9.99 -6.34 -21.79
CA VAL A 65 -9.21 -5.12 -21.61
C VAL A 65 -7.75 -5.44 -21.91
N ARG A 66 -7.20 -4.75 -22.90
CA ARG A 66 -5.77 -4.84 -23.25
C ARG A 66 -5.03 -3.78 -22.47
N ASP A 67 -4.09 -4.20 -21.64
CA ASP A 67 -3.29 -3.33 -20.80
C ASP A 67 -1.83 -3.82 -20.79
N GLY A 68 -0.93 -3.01 -20.26
CA GLY A 68 0.48 -3.33 -20.12
C GLY A 68 1.21 -2.21 -19.41
N PHE A 69 2.46 -2.50 -19.02
CA PHE A 69 3.28 -1.54 -18.29
C PHE A 69 3.41 -0.20 -19.04
N ASP A 70 3.75 -0.22 -20.33
CA ASP A 70 4.01 1.00 -21.11
C ASP A 70 2.77 1.89 -21.18
N LEU A 71 1.58 1.30 -21.41
CA LEU A 71 0.34 2.05 -21.44
C LEU A 71 -0.01 2.60 -20.06
N ALA A 72 0.17 1.81 -19.02
CA ALA A 72 -0.09 2.23 -17.65
C ALA A 72 0.86 3.34 -17.20
N TRP A 73 2.13 3.25 -17.58
CA TRP A 73 3.12 4.26 -17.29
C TRP A 73 2.84 5.58 -18.04
N GLN A 74 2.46 5.49 -19.30
CA GLN A 74 2.00 6.64 -20.09
C GLN A 74 0.81 7.36 -19.44
N ASP A 75 -0.20 6.58 -19.03
CA ASP A 75 -1.38 7.11 -18.36
C ASP A 75 -1.00 7.78 -17.02
N TRP A 76 -0.09 7.18 -16.26
CA TRP A 76 0.38 7.75 -15.01
C TRP A 76 1.09 9.09 -15.22
N LEU A 77 2.03 9.14 -16.16
CA LEU A 77 2.75 10.37 -16.50
C LEU A 77 1.81 11.47 -16.97
N GLY A 78 0.83 11.11 -17.81
CA GLY A 78 -0.15 12.08 -18.32
C GLY A 78 -1.07 12.66 -17.24
N THR A 79 -1.22 11.97 -16.11
CA THR A 79 -2.09 12.42 -15.02
C THR A 79 -1.33 13.10 -13.88
N ALA A 80 -0.09 12.66 -13.61
CA ALA A 80 0.67 13.10 -12.45
C ALA A 80 1.25 14.51 -12.57
N GLY A 81 1.57 14.96 -13.80
CA GLY A 81 2.12 16.28 -14.04
C GLY A 81 3.48 16.50 -13.37
N PHE A 82 4.41 15.55 -13.52
CA PHE A 82 5.78 15.67 -13.02
C PHE A 82 6.56 16.72 -13.83
N ASP A 83 6.55 17.96 -13.38
CA ASP A 83 7.13 19.11 -14.10
C ASP A 83 8.08 19.96 -13.23
N ARG A 84 8.41 19.49 -12.00
CA ARG A 84 9.26 20.19 -11.04
C ARG A 84 10.46 19.32 -10.66
N ASP A 85 11.56 19.95 -10.25
CA ASP A 85 12.76 19.25 -9.79
C ASP A 85 12.48 18.36 -8.56
N GLU A 86 11.56 18.77 -7.69
CA GLU A 86 11.13 18.00 -6.52
C GLU A 86 10.41 16.70 -6.88
N ASP A 87 9.90 16.58 -8.11
CA ASP A 87 9.17 15.41 -8.57
C ASP A 87 10.07 14.20 -8.87
N HIS A 88 11.38 14.34 -8.73
CA HIS A 88 12.33 13.24 -8.95
C HIS A 88 11.98 11.98 -8.16
N TRP A 89 11.78 12.10 -6.85
CA TRP A 89 11.44 10.95 -6.00
C TRP A 89 10.01 10.45 -6.20
N PRO A 90 8.98 11.31 -6.27
CA PRO A 90 7.63 10.90 -6.66
C PRO A 90 7.57 10.13 -7.97
N MET A 91 8.32 10.55 -8.99
CA MET A 91 8.38 9.86 -10.29
C MET A 91 8.99 8.46 -10.16
N ARG A 92 10.10 8.32 -9.44
CA ARG A 92 10.73 7.02 -9.18
C ARG A 92 9.80 6.08 -8.41
N TRP A 93 9.10 6.62 -7.42
CA TRP A 93 8.09 5.87 -6.67
C TRP A 93 6.95 5.40 -7.57
N ALA A 94 6.43 6.29 -8.39
CA ALA A 94 5.35 5.97 -9.33
C ALA A 94 5.77 4.86 -10.30
N ARG A 95 6.99 4.93 -10.83
CA ARG A 95 7.52 3.90 -11.72
C ARG A 95 7.62 2.54 -11.03
N ALA A 96 8.23 2.49 -9.86
CA ALA A 96 8.34 1.26 -9.07
C ALA A 96 6.96 0.68 -8.73
N TYR A 97 5.97 1.54 -8.44
CA TYR A 97 4.62 1.11 -8.15
C TYR A 97 3.90 0.54 -9.39
N VAL A 98 4.07 1.15 -10.57
CA VAL A 98 3.48 0.64 -11.81
C VAL A 98 4.15 -0.68 -12.21
N GLU A 99 5.47 -0.80 -12.07
CA GLU A 99 6.21 -2.06 -12.28
C GLU A 99 5.68 -3.17 -11.35
N PHE A 100 5.53 -2.89 -10.08
CA PHE A 100 4.95 -3.82 -9.11
C PHE A 100 3.52 -4.20 -9.46
N ALA A 101 2.69 -3.25 -9.88
CA ALA A 101 1.28 -3.48 -10.24
C ALA A 101 1.12 -4.27 -11.54
N ALA A 102 2.06 -4.17 -12.47
CA ALA A 102 2.11 -4.97 -13.69
C ALA A 102 2.75 -6.35 -13.48
N GLY A 103 3.55 -6.49 -12.43
CA GLY A 103 4.30 -7.67 -12.10
C GLY A 103 3.68 -8.51 -10.98
N GLU A 104 4.34 -8.51 -9.85
CA GLU A 104 4.10 -9.48 -8.77
C GLU A 104 2.98 -9.13 -7.79
N LYS A 105 2.54 -7.86 -7.73
CA LYS A 105 1.58 -7.35 -6.73
C LYS A 105 0.35 -8.23 -6.55
N ARG A 106 -0.27 -8.63 -7.67
CA ARG A 106 -1.47 -9.45 -7.62
C ARG A 106 -1.20 -10.85 -7.06
N ALA A 107 -0.11 -11.49 -7.49
CA ALA A 107 0.28 -12.81 -7.03
C ALA A 107 0.66 -12.79 -5.54
N TRP A 108 1.41 -11.78 -5.12
CA TRP A 108 1.79 -11.54 -3.74
C TRP A 108 0.57 -11.39 -2.82
N LEU A 109 -0.40 -10.53 -3.19
CA LEU A 109 -1.64 -10.37 -2.44
C LEU A 109 -2.45 -11.67 -2.38
N ARG A 110 -2.54 -12.39 -3.51
CA ARG A 110 -3.28 -13.65 -3.59
C ARG A 110 -2.68 -14.75 -2.71
N ALA A 111 -1.37 -14.81 -2.61
CA ALA A 111 -0.68 -15.75 -1.73
C ALA A 111 -1.05 -15.56 -0.25
N MET A 112 -1.42 -14.35 0.15
CA MET A 112 -1.93 -14.03 1.48
C MET A 112 -3.43 -14.28 1.66
N GLY A 113 -4.12 -14.79 0.64
CA GLY A 113 -5.56 -15.03 0.67
C GLY A 113 -6.43 -13.88 0.19
N HIS A 114 -5.82 -12.82 -0.36
CA HIS A 114 -6.58 -11.70 -0.92
C HIS A 114 -7.47 -12.14 -2.08
N ARG A 115 -8.70 -11.62 -2.11
CA ARG A 115 -9.70 -11.92 -3.14
C ARG A 115 -10.14 -10.64 -3.84
N ILE A 116 -10.18 -10.69 -5.16
CA ILE A 116 -10.65 -9.60 -6.01
C ILE A 116 -12.06 -9.92 -6.49
N PHE A 117 -12.93 -8.93 -6.47
CA PHE A 117 -14.24 -9.01 -7.09
C PHE A 117 -14.07 -9.09 -8.63
N PRO A 118 -14.83 -9.91 -9.36
CA PRO A 118 -14.58 -10.19 -10.78
C PRO A 118 -15.02 -9.05 -11.71
N VAL A 119 -14.78 -7.82 -11.28
CA VAL A 119 -15.08 -6.58 -12.02
C VAL A 119 -13.86 -5.67 -11.99
N VAL A 120 -13.56 -5.05 -13.11
CA VAL A 120 -12.55 -4.01 -13.20
C VAL A 120 -13.23 -2.71 -13.59
N GLY A 121 -13.12 -1.72 -12.72
CA GLY A 121 -13.72 -0.42 -12.92
C GLY A 121 -12.72 0.63 -13.39
N TRP A 122 -13.26 1.80 -13.64
CA TRP A 122 -12.49 3.01 -13.85
C TRP A 122 -12.22 3.65 -12.49
N ALA A 123 -10.97 3.97 -12.22
CA ALA A 123 -10.65 5.01 -11.26
C ALA A 123 -11.10 6.36 -11.81
N GLU A 124 -11.06 7.40 -11.01
CA GLU A 124 -11.31 8.74 -11.50
C GLU A 124 -10.38 9.03 -12.68
N ARG A 125 -10.95 9.46 -13.78
CA ARG A 125 -10.17 10.03 -14.87
C ARG A 125 -9.69 11.38 -14.39
N GLY A 126 -8.44 11.71 -14.66
CA GLY A 126 -7.93 13.05 -14.41
C GLY A 126 -8.95 14.08 -14.87
N GLY A 127 -9.23 15.07 -14.02
CA GLY A 127 -10.23 16.12 -14.31
C GLY A 127 -9.90 16.92 -15.56
N SER A 128 -10.72 17.90 -15.88
CA SER A 128 -10.55 18.78 -17.05
C SER A 128 -9.22 19.54 -17.10
N SER A 129 -8.48 19.57 -15.98
CA SER A 129 -7.14 20.15 -15.87
C SER A 129 -6.00 19.16 -16.14
N ALA A 130 -6.28 17.87 -16.26
CA ALA A 130 -5.24 16.89 -16.58
C ALA A 130 -4.82 17.06 -18.03
N SER A 131 -3.57 17.47 -18.23
CA SER A 131 -2.94 17.48 -19.54
C SER A 131 -2.36 16.10 -19.82
N GLY A 132 -2.76 15.46 -20.90
CA GLY A 132 -2.17 14.18 -21.32
C GLY A 132 -3.13 13.02 -21.40
N HIS A 133 -2.58 11.82 -21.48
CA HIS A 133 -3.29 10.63 -21.89
C HIS A 133 -4.32 10.12 -20.86
N GLY A 134 -4.04 10.28 -19.56
CA GLY A 134 -4.95 9.86 -18.48
C GLY A 134 -5.16 8.34 -18.42
N ASN A 135 -6.23 7.91 -17.77
CA ASN A 135 -6.59 6.50 -17.67
C ASN A 135 -7.23 5.99 -18.99
N SER A 136 -6.46 5.33 -19.83
CA SER A 136 -6.91 4.79 -21.12
C SER A 136 -7.78 3.57 -20.99
N VAL A 137 -7.54 2.76 -19.96
CA VAL A 137 -8.26 1.51 -19.70
C VAL A 137 -8.62 1.39 -18.21
N PRO A 138 -9.66 0.61 -17.86
CA PRO A 138 -10.01 0.40 -16.47
C PRO A 138 -8.95 -0.44 -15.75
N ARG A 139 -8.46 0.04 -14.59
CA ARG A 139 -7.45 -0.62 -13.75
C ARG A 139 -7.84 -0.72 -12.28
N PHE A 140 -9.06 -0.28 -11.94
CA PHE A 140 -9.54 -0.27 -10.57
C PHE A 140 -10.16 -1.62 -10.23
N HIS A 141 -9.44 -2.41 -9.42
CA HIS A 141 -9.85 -3.73 -8.96
C HIS A 141 -10.37 -3.64 -7.54
N VAL A 142 -11.61 -4.02 -7.34
CA VAL A 142 -12.24 -3.96 -6.01
C VAL A 142 -11.92 -5.23 -5.22
N THR A 143 -11.46 -5.05 -4.00
CA THR A 143 -11.25 -6.13 -3.04
C THR A 143 -12.58 -6.72 -2.62
N TRP A 144 -12.68 -8.03 -2.56
CA TRP A 144 -13.83 -8.70 -1.94
C TRP A 144 -13.87 -8.39 -0.44
N GLY A 145 -14.99 -7.80 0.01
CA GLY A 145 -15.11 -7.27 1.37
C GLY A 145 -14.60 -5.83 1.52
N THR A 146 -14.29 -5.16 0.41
CA THR A 146 -13.87 -3.76 0.35
C THR A 146 -12.63 -3.45 1.22
N GLY A 147 -12.58 -2.27 1.86
CA GLY A 147 -11.47 -1.88 2.73
C GLY A 147 -11.19 -2.86 3.87
N PRO A 148 -12.21 -3.31 4.62
CA PRO A 148 -12.00 -4.36 5.63
C PRO A 148 -11.33 -5.62 5.07
N GLY A 149 -11.76 -6.13 3.93
CA GLY A 149 -11.16 -7.30 3.31
C GLY A 149 -9.71 -7.09 2.83
N LEU A 150 -9.34 -5.86 2.50
CA LEU A 150 -7.95 -5.51 2.18
C LEU A 150 -7.08 -5.44 3.44
N VAL A 151 -7.60 -4.88 4.51
CA VAL A 151 -6.87 -4.71 5.78
C VAL A 151 -6.68 -6.05 6.49
N GLU A 152 -7.70 -6.91 6.48
CA GLU A 152 -7.75 -8.17 7.22
C GLU A 152 -6.53 -9.07 6.99
N ILE A 153 -6.04 -9.16 5.75
CA ILE A 153 -4.89 -10.01 5.44
C ILE A 153 -3.60 -9.56 6.13
N PHE A 154 -3.41 -8.25 6.27
CA PHE A 154 -2.24 -7.68 6.94
C PHE A 154 -2.44 -7.61 8.45
N GLU A 155 -3.64 -7.33 8.92
CA GLU A 155 -3.98 -7.38 10.34
C GLU A 155 -3.73 -8.78 10.93
N ARG A 156 -4.21 -9.83 10.26
CA ARG A 156 -3.98 -11.21 10.68
C ARG A 156 -2.48 -11.55 10.78
N ARG A 157 -1.68 -11.20 9.74
CA ARG A 157 -0.22 -11.42 9.77
C ARG A 157 0.44 -10.65 10.92
N ALA A 158 0.06 -9.40 11.14
CA ALA A 158 0.62 -8.59 12.22
C ALA A 158 0.29 -9.18 13.60
N ILE A 159 -0.94 -9.71 13.79
CA ILE A 159 -1.35 -10.39 15.03
C ILE A 159 -0.56 -11.70 15.22
N GLU A 160 -0.29 -12.46 14.17
CA GLU A 160 0.56 -13.66 14.22
C GLU A 160 2.00 -13.31 14.65
N HIS A 161 2.56 -12.22 14.11
CA HIS A 161 3.86 -11.72 14.53
C HIS A 161 3.87 -11.18 15.96
N GLU A 162 2.81 -10.53 16.39
CA GLU A 162 2.64 -10.11 17.79
C GLU A 162 2.63 -11.33 18.73
N ALA A 163 1.86 -12.35 18.40
CA ALA A 163 1.80 -13.59 19.18
C ALA A 163 3.15 -14.32 19.25
N SER A 164 3.98 -14.21 18.22
CA SER A 164 5.34 -14.77 18.19
C SER A 164 6.39 -13.89 18.87
N GLY A 165 6.03 -12.70 19.34
CA GLY A 165 6.93 -11.73 19.98
C GLY A 165 7.86 -10.98 19.02
N ARG A 166 7.66 -11.08 17.71
CA ARG A 166 8.44 -10.35 16.69
C ARG A 166 7.91 -8.93 16.46
N LEU A 167 6.64 -8.71 16.73
CA LEU A 167 5.98 -7.42 16.58
C LEU A 167 5.36 -7.00 17.92
N THR A 168 5.43 -5.72 18.23
CA THR A 168 4.79 -5.14 19.41
C THR A 168 4.02 -3.91 18.98
N PHE A 169 2.75 -3.82 19.36
CA PHE A 169 1.96 -2.61 19.17
C PHE A 169 2.04 -1.69 20.38
N ARG A 170 2.15 -0.39 20.13
CA ARG A 170 2.04 0.71 21.10
C ARG A 170 0.91 1.63 20.65
N PHE A 171 -0.30 1.29 21.04
CA PHE A 171 -1.50 2.10 20.77
C PHE A 171 -1.62 3.28 21.73
N ARG A 172 -2.34 4.31 21.31
CA ARG A 172 -2.52 5.56 22.06
C ARG A 172 -1.21 6.32 22.32
N HIS A 173 -0.28 6.16 21.40
CA HIS A 173 1.02 6.81 21.40
C HIS A 173 1.19 7.63 20.13
N ARG A 174 1.12 8.95 20.25
CA ARG A 174 1.37 9.85 19.13
C ARG A 174 2.85 10.19 19.05
N VAL A 175 3.44 10.04 17.89
CA VAL A 175 4.80 10.46 17.60
C VAL A 175 4.78 11.91 17.09
N ASP A 176 5.32 12.84 17.86
CA ASP A 176 5.37 14.25 17.48
C ASP A 176 6.65 14.61 16.74
N ARG A 177 7.75 13.91 17.03
CA ARG A 177 9.06 14.15 16.40
C ARG A 177 9.94 12.92 16.50
N LEU A 178 10.88 12.82 15.56
CA LEU A 178 11.96 11.84 15.60
C LEU A 178 13.21 12.54 16.17
N LEU A 179 13.83 11.93 17.18
CA LEU A 179 15.14 12.33 17.65
C LEU A 179 16.18 11.51 16.91
N VAL A 180 17.25 12.17 16.46
CA VAL A 180 18.32 11.51 15.72
C VAL A 180 19.64 11.83 16.42
N GLU A 181 20.33 10.79 16.86
CA GLU A 181 21.65 10.87 17.47
C GLU A 181 22.61 9.94 16.73
N ALA A 182 23.76 10.47 16.33
CA ALA A 182 24.77 9.73 15.56
C ALA A 182 24.22 8.95 14.35
N GLY A 183 23.23 9.55 13.65
CA GLY A 183 22.61 8.94 12.44
C GLY A 183 21.57 7.86 12.74
N ARG A 184 21.15 7.68 13.96
CA ARG A 184 20.09 6.73 14.37
C ARG A 184 18.92 7.46 14.99
N VAL A 185 17.72 6.95 14.77
CA VAL A 185 16.53 7.39 15.49
C VAL A 185 16.58 6.80 16.91
N THR A 186 16.40 7.68 17.90
CA THR A 186 16.46 7.33 19.34
C THR A 186 15.17 7.72 20.04
#